data_d4b81481e19ae46d86f74f8823f518c7
#
_entry.id   d4b81481e19ae46d86f74f8823f518c7
#
_cell.length_a   1.000
_cell.length_b   1.000
_cell.length_c   1.000
_cell.angle_alpha   90.00
_cell.angle_beta   90.00
_cell.angle_gamma   90.00
#
_symmetry.space_group_name_H-M   'P 1'
#
loop_
_entity.id
_entity.type
_entity.pdbx_description
1 polymer ?
#
loop_
_entity_poly.entity_id
_entity_poly.type
_entity_poly.pdbx_seq_one_letter_code
_entity_poly.pdbx_strand_id
1 'polypeptide(L)' 'ENYSKGVVITQRGDDVLVDVYILVSYGTKISVICQNIQQAVKYSVEQLLGFEVSYVNVHVQGVKID' A
#
# COMPACT_ATOMS: atom_id res chain seq x y z
N GLU A 1 -12.31 -0.46 -9.96
CA GLU A 1 -12.59 -1.24 -8.78
C GLU A 1 -11.57 -0.99 -7.69
N ASN A 2 -12.04 -0.86 -6.46
CA ASN A 2 -11.19 -0.47 -5.36
C ASN A 2 -10.88 -1.66 -4.45
N TYR A 3 -9.62 -2.03 -4.37
CA TYR A 3 -9.17 -3.12 -3.51
C TYR A 3 -8.63 -2.64 -2.17
N SER A 4 -8.49 -1.35 -2.00
CA SER A 4 -7.89 -0.81 -0.79
C SER A 4 -8.85 -0.89 0.38
N LYS A 5 -8.38 -1.44 1.50
CA LYS A 5 -9.15 -1.53 2.74
C LYS A 5 -8.80 -0.39 3.69
N GLY A 6 -7.59 0.10 3.61
CA GLY A 6 -7.17 1.19 4.46
C GLY A 6 -5.68 1.45 4.34
N VAL A 7 -5.30 2.64 4.76
CA VAL A 7 -3.91 3.08 4.75
C VAL A 7 -3.60 3.67 6.11
N VAL A 8 -2.49 3.23 6.71
CA VAL A 8 -2.03 3.76 7.99
C VAL A 8 -0.65 4.36 7.78
N ILE A 9 -0.48 5.60 8.21
CA ILE A 9 0.81 6.29 8.11
C ILE A 9 1.34 6.49 9.52
N THR A 10 2.56 6.00 9.76
CA THR A 10 3.22 6.10 11.05
C THR A 10 4.54 6.82 10.89
N GLN A 11 4.80 7.79 11.76
CA GLN A 11 6.08 8.48 11.78
C GLN A 11 6.86 8.06 13.01
N ARG A 12 8.11 7.63 12.80
CA ARG A 12 9.04 7.26 13.87
C ARG A 12 10.34 8.03 13.66
N GLY A 13 10.55 9.06 14.46
CA GLY A 13 11.71 9.90 14.28
C GLY A 13 11.74 10.49 12.88
N ASP A 14 12.76 10.15 12.12
CA ASP A 14 12.91 10.62 10.73
C ASP A 14 12.30 9.68 9.71
N ASP A 15 11.77 8.53 10.15
CA ASP A 15 11.22 7.53 9.25
C ASP A 15 9.72 7.67 9.13
N VAL A 16 9.23 7.53 7.90
CA VAL A 16 7.79 7.50 7.61
C VAL A 16 7.46 6.12 7.07
N LEU A 17 6.55 5.44 7.77
CA LEU A 17 6.12 4.10 7.39
C LEU A 17 4.67 4.16 6.95
N VAL A 18 4.38 3.50 5.84
CA VAL A 18 3.02 3.43 5.31
C VAL A 18 2.63 1.96 5.24
N ASP A 19 1.50 1.64 5.87
CA ASP A 19 0.93 0.29 5.81
C ASP A 19 -0.36 0.35 5.01
N VAL A 20 -0.44 -0.46 3.96
CA VAL A 20 -1.61 -0.51 3.09
C VAL A 20 -2.26 -1.88 3.24
N TYR A 21 -3.53 -1.90 3.51
CA TYR A 21 -4.30 -3.14 3.70
C TYR A 21 -5.25 -3.30 2.52
N ILE A 22 -5.12 -4.41 1.81
CA ILE A 22 -5.87 -4.64 0.57
C ILE A 22 -6.55 -6.00 0.56
N LEU A 23 -7.58 -6.10 -0.28
CA LEU A 23 -8.16 -7.36 -0.72
C LEU A 23 -7.84 -7.54 -2.19
N VAL A 24 -7.55 -8.75 -2.60
CA VAL A 24 -7.26 -9.04 -4.01
C VAL A 24 -8.28 -10.05 -4.53
N SER A 25 -8.51 -10.02 -5.84
CA SER A 25 -9.41 -10.97 -6.49
C SER A 25 -8.70 -12.29 -6.73
N TYR A 26 -9.45 -13.38 -6.67
CA TYR A 26 -8.94 -14.69 -6.96
C TYR A 26 -8.39 -14.75 -8.39
N GLY A 27 -7.24 -15.40 -8.57
CA GLY A 27 -6.60 -15.51 -9.87
C GLY A 27 -5.71 -14.35 -10.23
N THR A 28 -5.63 -13.33 -9.39
CA THR A 28 -4.79 -12.17 -9.65
C THR A 28 -3.34 -12.47 -9.27
N LYS A 29 -2.41 -11.87 -10.01
CA LYS A 29 -0.98 -11.98 -9.68
C LYS A 29 -0.67 -11.02 -8.53
N ILE A 30 -0.68 -11.56 -7.32
CA ILE A 30 -0.56 -10.76 -6.11
C ILE A 30 0.75 -9.97 -6.06
N SER A 31 1.87 -10.59 -6.47
CA SER A 31 3.17 -9.92 -6.45
C SER A 31 3.20 -8.67 -7.33
N VAL A 32 2.59 -8.75 -8.51
CA VAL A 32 2.54 -7.62 -9.44
C VAL A 32 1.67 -6.49 -8.85
N ILE A 33 0.53 -6.87 -8.29
CA ILE A 33 -0.38 -5.89 -7.68
C ILE A 33 0.30 -5.19 -6.51
N CYS A 34 0.97 -5.94 -5.64
CA CYS A 34 1.66 -5.36 -4.49
C CYS A 34 2.74 -4.38 -4.92
N GLN A 35 3.52 -4.72 -5.95
CA GLN A 35 4.53 -3.80 -6.46
C GLN A 35 3.92 -2.52 -7.00
N ASN A 36 2.84 -2.63 -7.77
CA ASN A 36 2.17 -1.46 -8.33
C ASN A 36 1.61 -0.58 -7.22
N ILE A 37 1.01 -1.19 -6.22
CA ILE A 37 0.44 -0.45 -5.10
C ILE A 37 1.54 0.25 -4.29
N GLN A 38 2.66 -0.43 -4.03
CA GLN A 38 3.76 0.18 -3.30
C GLN A 38 4.27 1.42 -4.00
N GLN A 39 4.47 1.37 -5.31
CA GLN A 39 4.95 2.50 -6.07
C GLN A 39 3.94 3.64 -6.09
N ALA A 40 2.68 3.31 -6.33
CA ALA A 40 1.63 4.32 -6.41
C ALA A 40 1.42 5.00 -5.06
N VAL A 41 1.37 4.23 -3.98
CA VAL A 41 1.16 4.78 -2.64
C VAL A 41 2.36 5.62 -2.21
N LYS A 42 3.57 5.12 -2.45
CA LYS A 42 4.78 5.87 -2.11
C LYS A 42 4.76 7.23 -2.80
N TYR A 43 4.51 7.24 -4.10
CA TYR A 43 4.49 8.48 -4.87
C TYR A 43 3.42 9.44 -4.33
N SER A 44 2.20 8.93 -4.13
CA SER A 44 1.08 9.76 -3.67
C SER A 44 1.34 10.36 -2.29
N VAL A 45 1.85 9.55 -1.37
CA VAL A 45 2.10 10.02 -0.01
C VAL A 45 3.25 11.02 0.00
N GLU A 46 4.31 10.77 -0.79
CA GLU A 46 5.42 11.72 -0.87
C GLU A 46 4.98 13.07 -1.44
N GLN A 47 4.10 13.04 -2.43
CA GLN A 47 3.55 14.27 -2.98
C GLN A 47 2.70 15.02 -1.96
N LEU A 48 1.93 14.28 -1.18
CA LEU A 48 1.04 14.87 -0.18
C LEU A 48 1.82 15.45 1.01
N LEU A 49 2.81 14.71 1.50
CA LEU A 49 3.58 15.11 2.69
C LEU A 49 4.74 16.05 2.36
N GLY A 50 5.26 15.98 1.14
CA GLY A 50 6.38 16.79 0.73
C GLY A 50 7.75 16.27 1.17
N PHE A 51 7.81 15.03 1.65
CA PHE A 51 9.08 14.39 2.00
C PHE A 51 9.01 12.89 1.73
N GLU A 52 10.17 12.25 1.77
CA GLU A 52 10.33 10.87 1.34
C GLU A 52 9.73 9.89 2.34
N VAL A 53 9.09 8.85 1.81
CA VAL A 53 8.56 7.74 2.60
C VAL A 53 9.65 6.68 2.72
N SER A 54 9.93 6.25 3.96
CA SER A 54 10.98 5.26 4.21
C SER A 54 10.56 3.85 3.81
N TYR A 55 9.34 3.45 4.18
CA TYR A 55 8.86 2.09 3.92
C TYR A 55 7.38 2.12 3.55
N VAL A 56 7.02 1.26 2.59
CA VAL A 56 5.62 1.01 2.26
C VAL A 56 5.42 -0.51 2.35
N ASN A 57 4.55 -0.92 3.25
CA ASN A 57 4.21 -2.33 3.46
C ASN A 57 2.80 -2.59 2.95
N VAL A 58 2.67 -3.58 2.09
CA VAL A 58 1.35 -3.97 1.57
C VAL A 58 0.94 -5.26 2.25
N HIS A 59 -0.22 -5.21 2.91
CA HIS A 59 -0.77 -6.35 3.65
C HIS A 59 -1.99 -6.88 2.93
N VAL A 60 -1.89 -8.10 2.42
CA VAL A 60 -3.02 -8.74 1.76
C VAL A 60 -3.90 -9.35 2.84
N GLN A 61 -5.08 -8.76 3.04
CA GLN A 61 -6.01 -9.18 4.09
C GLN A 61 -6.76 -10.46 3.72
N GLY A 62 -6.93 -10.68 2.43
CA GLY A 62 -7.61 -11.88 1.98
C GLY A 62 -7.79 -11.87 0.47
N VAL A 63 -8.34 -12.97 -0.04
CA VAL A 63 -8.60 -13.12 -1.46
C VAL A 63 -10.11 -13.15 -1.66
N LYS A 64 -10.61 -12.25 -2.48
CA LYS A 64 -12.02 -12.19 -2.81
C LYS A 64 -12.32 -13.22 -3.90
N ILE A 65 -13.28 -14.08 -3.63
CA ILE A 65 -13.73 -15.10 -4.57
C ILE A 65 -15.14 -14.73 -5.02
N ASP A 66 -15.29 -14.57 -6.33
CA ASP A 66 -16.60 -14.26 -6.92
C ASP A 66 -17.22 -15.51 -7.52
#